data_bb600615754ceb7f02d01622e07fbb2c
#
_entry.id   bb600615754ceb7f02d01622e07fbb2c
#
_cell.length_a   1.000
_cell.length_b   1.000
_cell.length_c   1.000
_cell.angle_alpha   90.00
_cell.angle_beta   90.00
_cell.angle_gamma   90.00
#
_symmetry.space_group_name_H-M   'P 1'
#
loop_
_entity.id
_entity.type
_entity.pdbx_description
1 polymer ?
#
loop_
_entity_poly.entity_id
_entity_poly.type
_entity_poly.pdbx_seq_one_letter_code
_entity_poly.pdbx_strand_id
1 'polypeptide(L)'
;MDRPRIGYLQFEIKNNFPVSAEDYANSLLGIADEYRQFMSLHCSSIETDESTLLVRSVKEGSILSTLGPAISGTLPLIGSVQTVFDYAEYLAALVGWAQGKLLRPAIADEKKTMKNVVSIVAPTVKDQGAQLNIGTMNFHGDVNISLSLGSQDAAVVSAFARGRLDKMKETKSAGLYENVLLYWFQTRNAINNKAGDRARIDSISAEPVSVRFANEDLKRAMVLEADSPYQHGYIVDVDVMTVDGKPAVYLVERLIDIIELP
;
A
#
# COMPACT_ATOMS: atom_id res chain seq x y z
N MET A 1 35.35 -5.68 -25.88
CA MET A 1 34.51 -5.87 -24.70
C MET A 1 33.24 -5.08 -24.94
N ASP A 2 32.15 -5.73 -25.31
CA ASP A 2 30.85 -5.07 -25.43
C ASP A 2 30.40 -4.61 -24.04
N ARG A 3 30.17 -3.30 -23.89
CA ARG A 3 29.59 -2.76 -22.66
C ARG A 3 28.17 -3.33 -22.51
N PRO A 4 27.76 -3.77 -21.30
CA PRO A 4 26.41 -4.27 -21.12
C PRO A 4 25.40 -3.19 -21.56
N ARG A 5 24.46 -3.60 -22.39
CA ARG A 5 23.39 -2.73 -22.88
C ARG A 5 22.40 -2.47 -21.74
N ILE A 6 22.54 -1.34 -21.06
CA ILE A 6 21.68 -0.96 -19.94
C ILE A 6 20.55 -0.10 -20.50
N GLY A 7 19.32 -0.50 -20.24
CA GLY A 7 18.15 0.33 -20.47
C GLY A 7 17.94 1.28 -19.30
N TYR A 8 17.39 2.46 -19.57
CA TYR A 8 17.02 3.45 -18.57
C TYR A 8 15.54 3.74 -18.64
N LEU A 9 14.91 3.92 -17.48
CA LEU A 9 13.58 4.46 -17.39
C LEU A 9 13.67 5.98 -17.39
N GLN A 10 12.89 6.63 -18.22
CA GLN A 10 12.70 8.08 -18.18
C GLN A 10 11.37 8.40 -17.49
N PHE A 11 11.43 9.29 -16.53
CA PHE A 11 10.29 9.85 -15.82
C PHE A 11 10.32 11.36 -16.00
N GLU A 12 9.35 11.92 -16.72
CA GLU A 12 9.26 13.34 -17.01
C GLU A 12 7.94 13.91 -16.51
N ILE A 13 8.01 15.02 -15.80
CA ILE A 13 6.86 15.84 -15.45
C ILE A 13 6.99 17.15 -16.22
N LYS A 14 6.11 17.34 -17.21
CA LYS A 14 5.92 18.65 -17.85
C LYS A 14 4.92 19.42 -17.01
N ASN A 15 5.39 20.38 -16.27
CA ASN A 15 4.61 21.18 -15.33
C ASN A 15 4.49 22.63 -15.79
N ASN A 16 3.35 23.28 -15.48
CA ASN A 16 3.15 24.72 -15.69
C ASN A 16 3.52 25.50 -14.43
N PHE A 17 3.40 24.88 -13.25
CA PHE A 17 3.72 25.46 -11.95
C PHE A 17 4.81 24.63 -11.27
N PRO A 18 5.58 25.24 -10.34
CA PRO A 18 6.60 24.49 -9.60
C PRO A 18 6.00 23.27 -8.87
N VAL A 19 6.63 22.11 -9.04
CA VAL A 19 6.29 20.88 -8.33
C VAL A 19 6.96 20.92 -6.96
N SER A 20 6.24 20.55 -5.89
CA SER A 20 6.85 20.48 -4.57
C SER A 20 7.92 19.37 -4.53
N ALA A 21 9.00 19.62 -3.79
CA ALA A 21 10.06 18.62 -3.61
C ALA A 21 9.51 17.32 -3.00
N GLU A 22 8.53 17.41 -2.11
CA GLU A 22 7.87 16.27 -1.49
C GLU A 22 7.09 15.44 -2.52
N ASP A 23 6.26 16.08 -3.36
CA ASP A 23 5.48 15.35 -4.38
C ASP A 23 6.40 14.69 -5.40
N TYR A 24 7.48 15.36 -5.82
CA TYR A 24 8.47 14.78 -6.70
C TYR A 24 9.20 13.59 -6.08
N ALA A 25 9.67 13.73 -4.83
CA ALA A 25 10.31 12.65 -4.12
C ALA A 25 9.37 11.44 -3.92
N ASN A 26 8.11 11.68 -3.55
CA ASN A 26 7.11 10.64 -3.41
C ASN A 26 6.80 9.93 -4.73
N SER A 27 6.82 10.65 -5.87
CA SER A 27 6.67 10.02 -7.19
C SER A 27 7.83 9.09 -7.51
N LEU A 28 9.06 9.51 -7.26
CA LEU A 28 10.24 8.67 -7.45
C LEU A 28 10.24 7.44 -6.54
N LEU A 29 9.85 7.61 -5.27
CA LEU A 29 9.70 6.51 -4.33
C LEU A 29 8.61 5.54 -4.78
N GLY A 30 7.48 6.05 -5.27
CA GLY A 30 6.40 5.23 -5.81
C GLY A 30 6.86 4.38 -7.01
N ILE A 31 7.63 4.97 -7.94
CA ILE A 31 8.21 4.26 -9.08
C ILE A 31 9.20 3.18 -8.60
N ALA A 32 10.09 3.52 -7.67
CA ALA A 32 11.08 2.58 -7.16
C ALA A 32 10.46 1.42 -6.36
N ASP A 33 9.43 1.70 -5.57
CA ASP A 33 8.70 0.68 -4.82
C ASP A 33 7.91 -0.24 -5.74
N GLU A 34 7.30 0.32 -6.80
CA GLU A 34 6.57 -0.48 -7.77
C GLU A 34 7.51 -1.33 -8.63
N TYR A 35 8.71 -0.84 -8.94
CA TYR A 35 9.75 -1.63 -9.60
C TYR A 35 10.13 -2.86 -8.76
N ARG A 36 10.31 -2.70 -7.45
CA ARG A 36 10.59 -3.84 -6.55
C ARG A 36 9.46 -4.88 -6.56
N GLN A 37 8.21 -4.44 -6.58
CA GLN A 37 7.07 -5.36 -6.68
C GLN A 37 7.04 -6.09 -8.03
N PHE A 38 7.28 -5.36 -9.12
CA PHE A 38 7.39 -5.94 -10.45
C PHE A 38 8.50 -7.01 -10.51
N MET A 39 9.69 -6.69 -9.98
CA MET A 39 10.81 -7.62 -9.92
C MET A 39 10.48 -8.87 -9.10
N SER A 40 9.77 -8.72 -7.98
CA SER A 40 9.38 -9.87 -7.15
C SER A 40 8.42 -10.84 -7.85
N LEU A 41 7.64 -10.37 -8.83
CA LEU A 41 6.74 -11.21 -9.62
C LEU A 41 7.42 -11.92 -10.78
N HIS A 42 8.40 -11.24 -11.41
CA HIS A 42 8.96 -11.66 -12.68
C HIS A 42 10.36 -12.28 -12.57
N CYS A 43 11.04 -12.07 -11.43
CA CYS A 43 12.43 -12.46 -11.23
C CYS A 43 12.63 -13.15 -9.88
N SER A 44 12.27 -14.43 -9.79
CA SER A 44 12.28 -15.21 -8.53
C SER A 44 13.68 -15.49 -7.95
N SER A 45 14.76 -15.17 -8.66
CA SER A 45 16.15 -15.51 -8.29
C SER A 45 17.10 -14.32 -8.16
N ILE A 46 16.56 -13.08 -8.10
CA ILE A 46 17.38 -11.86 -8.06
C ILE A 46 17.66 -11.46 -6.62
N GLU A 47 18.92 -11.16 -6.31
CA GLU A 47 19.34 -10.58 -5.05
C GLU A 47 18.68 -9.18 -4.84
N THR A 48 18.42 -8.81 -3.59
CA THR A 48 17.68 -7.60 -3.22
C THR A 48 18.27 -6.30 -3.77
N ASP A 49 19.56 -6.26 -4.07
CA ASP A 49 20.23 -5.07 -4.61
C ASP A 49 19.85 -4.77 -6.07
N GLU A 50 19.57 -5.78 -6.86
CA GLU A 50 19.23 -5.62 -8.30
C GLU A 50 17.81 -5.11 -8.52
N SER A 51 16.94 -5.20 -7.51
CA SER A 51 15.59 -4.64 -7.52
C SER A 51 15.54 -3.14 -7.19
N THR A 52 16.69 -2.47 -7.10
CA THR A 52 16.79 -1.05 -6.77
C THR A 52 16.98 -0.21 -8.03
N LEU A 53 16.13 0.81 -8.20
CA LEU A 53 16.31 1.86 -9.20
C LEU A 53 17.13 3.02 -8.62
N LEU A 54 18.16 3.43 -9.34
CA LEU A 54 19.03 4.56 -9.00
C LEU A 54 18.71 5.75 -9.90
N VAL A 55 18.66 6.96 -9.32
CA VAL A 55 18.62 8.21 -10.09
C VAL A 55 19.99 8.42 -10.73
N ARG A 56 20.06 8.45 -12.05
CA ARG A 56 21.28 8.67 -12.83
C ARG A 56 21.48 10.13 -13.20
N SER A 57 20.40 10.81 -13.53
CA SER A 57 20.43 12.26 -13.82
C SER A 57 19.07 12.89 -13.61
N VAL A 58 19.09 14.20 -13.34
CA VAL A 58 17.91 15.08 -13.35
C VAL A 58 18.26 16.29 -14.20
N LYS A 59 17.37 16.71 -15.09
CA LYS A 59 17.55 17.88 -15.97
C LYS A 59 16.55 18.97 -15.66
N GLU A 60 16.95 20.21 -15.80
CA GLU A 60 16.10 21.40 -15.66
C GLU A 60 15.15 21.59 -16.87
N GLY A 61 14.09 22.36 -16.66
CA GLY A 61 13.09 22.71 -17.66
C GLY A 61 11.76 22.00 -17.43
N SER A 62 11.61 20.79 -17.93
CA SER A 62 10.71 19.77 -17.41
C SER A 62 11.49 18.97 -16.36
N ILE A 63 10.84 18.49 -15.30
CA ILE A 63 11.54 17.61 -14.35
C ILE A 63 11.72 16.25 -15.03
N LEU A 64 12.88 16.08 -15.67
CA LEU A 64 13.24 14.84 -16.38
C LEU A 64 14.26 14.06 -15.57
N SER A 65 13.85 12.92 -15.05
CA SER A 65 14.70 11.99 -14.32
C SER A 65 15.00 10.76 -15.16
N THR A 66 16.27 10.40 -15.20
CA THR A 66 16.73 9.11 -15.77
C THR A 66 17.04 8.16 -14.63
N LEU A 67 16.34 7.04 -14.60
CA LEU A 67 16.47 5.99 -13.58
C LEU A 67 17.07 4.74 -14.23
N GLY A 68 17.93 4.05 -13.51
CA GLY A 68 18.53 2.79 -13.97
C GLY A 68 18.64 1.80 -12.83
N PRO A 69 18.61 0.49 -13.11
CA PRO A 69 18.80 -0.53 -12.09
C PRO A 69 20.17 -0.41 -11.43
N ALA A 70 20.24 -0.74 -10.15
CA ALA A 70 21.51 -0.94 -9.47
C ALA A 70 22.19 -2.17 -10.09
N ILE A 71 23.44 -2.01 -10.52
CA ILE A 71 24.25 -3.11 -11.07
C ILE A 71 25.28 -3.45 -10.01
N SER A 72 25.11 -4.58 -9.34
CA SER A 72 26.11 -5.12 -8.44
C SER A 72 26.90 -6.23 -9.15
N GLY A 73 28.20 -6.05 -9.28
CA GLY A 73 29.11 -7.09 -9.71
C GLY A 73 29.40 -7.19 -11.20
N THR A 74 30.18 -8.21 -11.54
CA THR A 74 30.80 -8.46 -12.87
C THR A 74 29.93 -9.30 -13.82
N LEU A 75 28.72 -9.65 -13.44
CA LEU A 75 27.82 -10.42 -14.32
C LEU A 75 27.07 -9.47 -15.25
N PRO A 76 27.15 -9.66 -16.57
CA PRO A 76 26.29 -8.95 -17.49
C PRO A 76 24.85 -9.40 -17.22
N LEU A 77 24.03 -8.50 -16.71
CA LEU A 77 22.59 -8.71 -16.63
C LEU A 77 22.05 -8.92 -18.05
N ILE A 78 22.02 -10.17 -18.48
CA ILE A 78 21.29 -10.58 -19.66
C ILE A 78 19.82 -10.34 -19.33
N GLY A 79 19.30 -9.19 -19.73
CA GLY A 79 17.92 -8.82 -19.47
C GLY A 79 17.69 -7.41 -18.92
N SER A 80 18.72 -6.69 -18.46
CA SER A 80 18.50 -5.38 -17.81
C SER A 80 17.80 -4.36 -18.72
N VAL A 81 18.04 -4.38 -20.02
CA VAL A 81 17.33 -3.55 -20.99
C VAL A 81 15.88 -3.99 -21.09
N GLN A 82 15.64 -5.28 -21.32
CA GLN A 82 14.29 -5.84 -21.46
C GLN A 82 13.48 -5.65 -20.19
N THR A 83 14.07 -5.87 -19.02
CA THR A 83 13.38 -5.68 -17.72
C THR A 83 12.89 -4.25 -17.52
N VAL A 84 13.66 -3.24 -17.93
CA VAL A 84 13.24 -1.84 -17.85
C VAL A 84 12.11 -1.54 -18.84
N PHE A 85 12.17 -2.12 -20.04
CA PHE A 85 11.09 -2.01 -21.03
C PHE A 85 9.81 -2.68 -20.52
N ASP A 86 9.90 -3.91 -20.03
CA ASP A 86 8.76 -4.66 -19.49
C ASP A 86 8.14 -3.93 -18.28
N TYR A 87 8.98 -3.30 -17.46
CA TYR A 87 8.50 -2.49 -16.34
C TYR A 87 7.75 -1.23 -16.81
N ALA A 88 8.24 -0.53 -17.83
CA ALA A 88 7.55 0.62 -18.39
C ALA A 88 6.18 0.22 -18.99
N GLU A 89 6.11 -0.92 -19.67
CA GLU A 89 4.85 -1.49 -20.19
C GLU A 89 3.91 -1.91 -19.05
N TYR A 90 4.45 -2.49 -17.98
CA TYR A 90 3.68 -2.81 -16.78
C TYR A 90 3.05 -1.56 -16.14
N LEU A 91 3.81 -0.45 -16.01
CA LEU A 91 3.26 0.82 -15.52
C LEU A 91 2.15 1.37 -16.44
N ALA A 92 2.34 1.26 -17.76
CA ALA A 92 1.31 1.65 -18.72
C ALA A 92 0.05 0.77 -18.60
N ALA A 93 0.23 -0.53 -18.36
CA ALA A 93 -0.89 -1.46 -18.12
C ALA A 93 -1.63 -1.16 -16.81
N LEU A 94 -0.92 -0.81 -15.73
CA LEU A 94 -1.53 -0.38 -14.46
C LEU A 94 -2.42 0.86 -14.65
N VAL A 95 -1.90 1.87 -15.35
CA VAL A 95 -2.63 3.10 -15.66
C VAL A 95 -3.82 2.80 -16.57
N GLY A 96 -3.65 2.00 -17.60
CA GLY A 96 -4.71 1.58 -18.51
C GLY A 96 -5.84 0.82 -17.79
N TRP A 97 -5.48 -0.04 -16.84
CA TRP A 97 -6.44 -0.70 -15.96
C TRP A 97 -7.19 0.31 -15.06
N ALA A 98 -6.48 1.24 -14.44
CA ALA A 98 -7.08 2.28 -13.61
C ALA A 98 -8.04 3.20 -14.39
N GLN A 99 -7.82 3.36 -15.70
CA GLN A 99 -8.71 4.08 -16.61
C GLN A 99 -9.86 3.21 -17.17
N GLY A 100 -9.90 1.91 -16.82
CA GLY A 100 -10.87 0.96 -17.38
C GLY A 100 -10.64 0.57 -18.85
N LYS A 101 -9.46 0.88 -19.40
CA LYS A 101 -9.11 0.61 -20.82
C LYS A 101 -8.45 -0.76 -21.01
N LEU A 102 -7.79 -1.28 -19.99
CA LEU A 102 -7.05 -2.55 -20.05
C LEU A 102 -7.48 -3.48 -18.91
N LEU A 103 -7.14 -4.76 -19.07
CA LEU A 103 -7.32 -5.76 -18.01
C LEU A 103 -6.34 -5.51 -16.87
N ARG A 104 -6.70 -5.99 -15.67
CA ARG A 104 -5.83 -5.92 -14.51
C ARG A 104 -4.53 -6.70 -14.75
N PRO A 105 -3.35 -6.07 -14.62
CA PRO A 105 -2.09 -6.78 -14.68
C PRO A 105 -1.86 -7.61 -13.41
N ALA A 106 -0.86 -8.48 -13.41
CA ALA A 106 -0.40 -9.16 -12.21
C ALA A 106 0.16 -8.14 -11.21
N ILE A 107 -0.26 -8.23 -9.96
CA ILE A 107 0.10 -7.29 -8.88
C ILE A 107 0.51 -8.11 -7.65
N ALA A 108 1.69 -7.84 -7.09
CA ALA A 108 2.20 -8.54 -5.91
C ALA A 108 1.43 -8.14 -4.63
N ASP A 109 1.30 -6.84 -4.40
CA ASP A 109 0.56 -6.27 -3.26
C ASP A 109 -0.29 -5.10 -3.76
N GLU A 110 -1.60 -5.34 -3.90
CA GLU A 110 -2.53 -4.33 -4.45
C GLU A 110 -2.57 -3.06 -3.60
N LYS A 111 -2.51 -3.17 -2.28
CA LYS A 111 -2.55 -2.01 -1.39
C LYS A 111 -1.34 -1.11 -1.58
N LYS A 112 -0.17 -1.72 -1.70
CA LYS A 112 1.09 -1.02 -1.93
C LYS A 112 1.11 -0.41 -3.33
N THR A 113 0.72 -1.16 -4.36
CA THR A 113 0.58 -0.67 -5.74
C THR A 113 -0.36 0.53 -5.82
N MET A 114 -1.54 0.48 -5.18
CA MET A 114 -2.46 1.62 -5.21
C MET A 114 -1.88 2.88 -4.54
N LYS A 115 -1.12 2.73 -3.44
CA LYS A 115 -0.40 3.86 -2.83
C LYS A 115 0.66 4.42 -3.77
N ASN A 116 1.44 3.56 -4.41
CA ASN A 116 2.47 3.95 -5.36
C ASN A 116 1.87 4.71 -6.54
N VAL A 117 0.78 4.19 -7.12
CA VAL A 117 0.07 4.85 -8.23
C VAL A 117 -0.40 6.25 -7.84
N VAL A 118 -1.01 6.42 -6.66
CA VAL A 118 -1.40 7.76 -6.15
C VAL A 118 -0.19 8.69 -6.08
N SER A 119 0.93 8.22 -5.55
CA SER A 119 2.16 9.03 -5.42
C SER A 119 2.77 9.38 -6.77
N ILE A 120 2.82 8.44 -7.71
CA ILE A 120 3.40 8.63 -9.05
C ILE A 120 2.66 9.74 -9.81
N VAL A 121 1.33 9.76 -9.75
CA VAL A 121 0.52 10.71 -10.53
C VAL A 121 0.26 12.03 -9.80
N ALA A 122 0.55 12.13 -8.50
CA ALA A 122 0.19 13.26 -7.64
C ALA A 122 0.64 14.63 -8.19
N PRO A 123 1.88 14.82 -8.69
CA PRO A 123 2.31 16.11 -9.23
C PRO A 123 1.47 16.57 -10.42
N THR A 124 1.09 15.63 -11.28
CA THR A 124 0.31 15.90 -12.49
C THR A 124 -1.15 16.22 -12.18
N VAL A 125 -1.72 15.59 -11.15
CA VAL A 125 -3.11 15.88 -10.71
C VAL A 125 -3.26 17.32 -10.19
N LYS A 126 -2.23 17.84 -9.54
CA LYS A 126 -2.25 19.16 -8.89
C LYS A 126 -2.04 20.32 -9.85
N ASP A 127 -1.55 20.09 -11.06
CA ASP A 127 -1.23 21.10 -12.05
C ASP A 127 -2.05 20.89 -13.31
N GLN A 128 -3.02 21.80 -13.53
CA GLN A 128 -3.89 21.75 -14.70
C GLN A 128 -3.09 22.03 -15.98
N GLY A 129 -3.08 21.07 -16.90
CA GLY A 129 -2.26 21.13 -18.12
C GLY A 129 -0.87 20.49 -17.99
N ALA A 130 -0.50 20.01 -16.79
CA ALA A 130 0.69 19.20 -16.62
C ALA A 130 0.55 17.84 -17.31
N GLN A 131 1.68 17.25 -17.65
CA GLN A 131 1.77 15.94 -18.29
C GLN A 131 2.87 15.11 -17.63
N LEU A 132 2.53 13.87 -17.29
CA LEU A 132 3.46 12.85 -16.86
C LEU A 132 3.79 11.96 -18.05
N ASN A 133 5.07 11.81 -18.35
CA ASN A 133 5.57 10.87 -19.34
C ASN A 133 6.48 9.84 -18.67
N ILE A 134 6.25 8.59 -18.97
CA ILE A 134 7.14 7.47 -18.62
C ILE A 134 7.55 6.80 -19.91
N GLY A 135 8.85 6.64 -20.09
CA GLY A 135 9.41 6.03 -21.26
C GLY A 135 10.67 5.26 -20.94
N THR A 136 11.24 4.68 -21.96
CA THR A 136 12.50 3.96 -21.89
C THR A 136 13.51 4.60 -22.82
N MET A 137 14.76 4.63 -22.41
CA MET A 137 15.87 5.14 -23.19
C MET A 137 16.87 4.02 -23.40
N ASN A 138 17.21 3.76 -24.67
CA ASN A 138 18.28 2.85 -25.00
C ASN A 138 19.66 3.50 -24.81
N PHE A 139 20.72 2.72 -24.96
CA PHE A 139 22.09 3.21 -24.79
C PHE A 139 22.56 4.17 -25.90
N HIS A 140 21.82 4.28 -27.03
CA HIS A 140 22.06 5.27 -28.10
C HIS A 140 21.41 6.62 -27.80
N GLY A 141 20.55 6.70 -26.75
CA GLY A 141 19.83 7.88 -26.38
C GLY A 141 18.45 8.02 -27.02
N ASP A 142 18.00 7.00 -27.79
CA ASP A 142 16.65 7.02 -28.34
C ASP A 142 15.63 6.76 -27.21
N VAL A 143 14.61 7.58 -27.17
CA VAL A 143 13.54 7.52 -26.17
C VAL A 143 12.27 6.96 -26.78
N ASN A 144 11.70 5.93 -26.14
CA ASN A 144 10.37 5.42 -26.45
C ASN A 144 9.43 5.74 -25.29
N ILE A 145 8.41 6.54 -25.52
CA ILE A 145 7.40 6.89 -24.51
C ILE A 145 6.36 5.77 -24.45
N SER A 146 6.33 5.06 -23.33
CA SER A 146 5.38 3.96 -23.07
C SER A 146 4.07 4.48 -22.48
N LEU A 147 4.11 5.56 -21.72
CA LEU A 147 2.95 6.17 -21.05
C LEU A 147 3.03 7.69 -21.12
N SER A 148 1.92 8.31 -21.52
CA SER A 148 1.72 9.76 -21.45
C SER A 148 0.37 10.05 -20.81
N LEU A 149 0.35 10.85 -19.73
CA LEU A 149 -0.81 11.04 -18.88
C LEU A 149 -0.99 12.53 -18.58
N GLY A 150 -2.06 13.12 -19.09
CA GLY A 150 -2.44 14.51 -18.76
C GLY A 150 -3.10 14.58 -17.37
N SER A 151 -3.28 15.83 -16.87
CA SER A 151 -3.82 16.08 -15.53
C SER A 151 -5.21 15.48 -15.30
N GLN A 152 -6.10 15.49 -16.30
CA GLN A 152 -7.44 14.89 -16.18
C GLN A 152 -7.36 13.37 -16.04
N ASP A 153 -6.57 12.72 -16.88
CA ASP A 153 -6.35 11.27 -16.81
C ASP A 153 -5.66 10.87 -15.51
N ALA A 154 -4.69 11.66 -15.06
CA ALA A 154 -4.02 11.47 -13.77
C ALA A 154 -5.02 11.54 -12.60
N ALA A 155 -6.00 12.46 -12.67
CA ALA A 155 -7.05 12.57 -11.66
C ALA A 155 -7.95 11.32 -11.64
N VAL A 156 -8.32 10.77 -12.82
CA VAL A 156 -9.08 9.52 -12.91
C VAL A 156 -8.32 8.36 -12.29
N VAL A 157 -7.03 8.21 -12.62
CA VAL A 157 -6.15 7.17 -12.07
C VAL A 157 -6.01 7.29 -10.55
N SER A 158 -5.80 8.52 -10.06
CA SER A 158 -5.71 8.79 -8.62
C SER A 158 -7.01 8.47 -7.89
N ALA A 159 -8.16 8.86 -8.46
CA ALA A 159 -9.48 8.57 -7.88
C ALA A 159 -9.75 7.06 -7.82
N PHE A 160 -9.44 6.32 -8.88
CA PHE A 160 -9.54 4.86 -8.90
C PHE A 160 -8.69 4.23 -7.79
N ALA A 161 -7.40 4.60 -7.70
CA ALA A 161 -6.49 4.02 -6.72
C ALA A 161 -6.93 4.34 -5.27
N ARG A 162 -7.39 5.58 -5.00
CA ARG A 162 -7.94 5.97 -3.69
C ARG A 162 -9.20 5.18 -3.36
N GLY A 163 -10.13 5.04 -4.31
CA GLY A 163 -11.36 4.25 -4.12
C GLY A 163 -11.07 2.78 -3.80
N ARG A 164 -10.03 2.19 -4.42
CA ARG A 164 -9.56 0.83 -4.07
C ARG A 164 -9.00 0.77 -2.65
N LEU A 165 -8.16 1.75 -2.26
CA LEU A 165 -7.60 1.83 -0.92
C LEU A 165 -8.68 2.00 0.16
N ASP A 166 -9.72 2.79 -0.11
CA ASP A 166 -10.81 3.00 0.82
C ASP A 166 -11.64 1.73 1.01
N LYS A 167 -11.93 1.00 -0.08
CA LYS A 167 -12.58 -0.33 0.00
C LYS A 167 -11.76 -1.35 0.80
N MET A 168 -10.42 -1.27 0.73
CA MET A 168 -9.54 -2.13 1.53
C MET A 168 -9.54 -1.77 3.02
N LYS A 169 -9.92 -0.52 3.36
CA LYS A 169 -10.06 -0.09 4.77
C LYS A 169 -11.43 -0.45 5.36
N GLU A 170 -12.40 -0.80 4.53
CA GLU A 170 -13.71 -1.22 5.01
C GLU A 170 -13.56 -2.48 5.87
N THR A 171 -14.08 -2.39 7.09
CA THR A 171 -14.17 -3.55 7.97
C THR A 171 -15.26 -4.48 7.46
N LYS A 172 -14.94 -5.76 7.32
CA LYS A 172 -15.89 -6.82 6.95
C LYS A 172 -16.09 -7.74 8.15
N SER A 173 -17.33 -8.08 8.46
CA SER A 173 -17.60 -9.14 9.43
C SER A 173 -17.03 -10.46 8.92
N ALA A 174 -16.24 -11.12 9.77
CA ALA A 174 -15.78 -12.49 9.54
C ALA A 174 -16.73 -13.50 10.15
N GLY A 175 -17.74 -13.04 10.91
CA GLY A 175 -18.76 -13.82 11.55
C GLY A 175 -18.76 -13.71 13.07
N LEU A 176 -19.84 -14.24 13.66
CA LEU A 176 -20.03 -14.34 15.10
C LEU A 176 -19.25 -15.53 15.65
N TYR A 177 -18.43 -15.27 16.66
CA TYR A 177 -17.73 -16.29 17.44
C TYR A 177 -18.37 -16.34 18.83
N GLU A 178 -18.94 -17.47 19.19
CA GLU A 178 -19.66 -17.64 20.43
C GLU A 178 -18.79 -18.32 21.50
N ASN A 179 -19.03 -17.95 22.76
CA ASN A 179 -18.37 -18.53 23.94
C ASN A 179 -16.82 -18.46 23.86
N VAL A 180 -16.28 -17.36 23.38
CA VAL A 180 -14.82 -17.18 23.31
C VAL A 180 -14.30 -16.45 24.54
N LEU A 181 -13.08 -16.80 24.95
CA LEU A 181 -12.44 -16.22 26.13
C LEU A 181 -11.61 -14.99 25.72
N LEU A 182 -11.99 -13.84 26.25
CA LEU A 182 -11.40 -12.55 26.02
C LEU A 182 -10.59 -12.12 27.26
N TYR A 183 -9.35 -11.64 27.01
CA TYR A 183 -8.45 -11.03 27.99
C TYR A 183 -8.17 -9.59 27.65
N TRP A 184 -8.27 -8.68 28.63
CA TRP A 184 -7.93 -7.29 28.43
C TRP A 184 -6.40 -7.10 28.29
N PHE A 185 -6.02 -6.38 27.25
CA PHE A 185 -4.67 -5.86 27.08
C PHE A 185 -4.58 -4.39 27.49
N GLN A 186 -5.62 -3.62 27.17
CA GLN A 186 -5.75 -2.20 27.48
C GLN A 186 -7.22 -1.83 27.58
N THR A 187 -7.58 -1.06 28.63
CA THR A 187 -8.93 -0.51 28.80
C THR A 187 -8.88 0.99 29.02
N ARG A 188 -9.96 1.69 28.67
CA ARG A 188 -10.13 3.11 28.94
C ARG A 188 -11.37 3.36 29.80
N ASN A 189 -11.18 4.15 30.85
CA ASN A 189 -12.27 4.58 31.74
C ASN A 189 -13.06 5.75 31.12
N ALA A 190 -13.73 5.50 29.95
CA ALA A 190 -14.60 6.46 29.29
C ALA A 190 -15.69 5.74 28.49
N ILE A 191 -16.96 6.15 28.68
CA ILE A 191 -18.12 5.53 28.04
C ILE A 191 -18.12 5.83 26.52
N ASN A 192 -17.89 7.07 26.12
CA ASN A 192 -18.00 7.53 24.73
C ASN A 192 -16.72 7.27 23.92
N ASN A 193 -16.23 6.03 23.90
CA ASN A 193 -14.96 5.75 23.31
C ASN A 193 -15.08 4.98 22.00
N LYS A 194 -14.82 5.66 20.88
CA LYS A 194 -14.74 5.03 19.56
C LYS A 194 -13.47 4.23 19.35
N ALA A 195 -12.45 4.38 20.21
CA ALA A 195 -11.19 3.65 20.13
C ALA A 195 -10.45 3.65 21.48
N GLY A 196 -9.70 2.58 21.77
CA GLY A 196 -8.75 2.56 22.88
C GLY A 196 -8.82 1.36 23.80
N ASP A 197 -9.92 0.61 23.80
CA ASP A 197 -9.98 -0.69 24.45
C ASP A 197 -9.37 -1.74 23.51
N ARG A 198 -8.50 -2.59 24.03
CA ARG A 198 -7.87 -3.69 23.28
C ARG A 198 -7.87 -4.96 24.11
N ALA A 199 -8.18 -6.05 23.47
CA ALA A 199 -8.21 -7.37 24.08
C ALA A 199 -7.60 -8.43 23.17
N ARG A 200 -7.27 -9.57 23.77
CA ARG A 200 -6.81 -10.76 23.09
C ARG A 200 -7.83 -11.87 23.23
N ILE A 201 -8.07 -12.58 22.16
CA ILE A 201 -8.84 -13.82 22.11
C ILE A 201 -7.94 -14.84 21.41
N ASP A 202 -7.30 -15.71 22.18
CA ASP A 202 -6.23 -16.60 21.69
C ASP A 202 -6.69 -17.56 20.59
N SER A 203 -7.98 -17.91 20.57
CA SER A 203 -8.57 -18.73 19.51
C SER A 203 -8.74 -17.98 18.18
N ILE A 204 -8.57 -16.65 18.15
CA ILE A 204 -8.80 -15.82 16.96
C ILE A 204 -7.51 -15.10 16.54
N SER A 205 -6.82 -14.48 17.50
CA SER A 205 -5.57 -13.72 17.23
C SER A 205 -4.67 -13.70 18.45
N ALA A 206 -3.38 -13.99 18.24
CA ALA A 206 -2.35 -13.85 19.26
C ALA A 206 -2.06 -12.37 19.60
N GLU A 207 -2.36 -11.45 18.66
CA GLU A 207 -2.13 -10.01 18.84
C GLU A 207 -3.38 -9.32 19.42
N PRO A 208 -3.19 -8.30 20.29
CA PRO A 208 -4.30 -7.52 20.82
C PRO A 208 -5.07 -6.77 19.72
N VAL A 209 -6.38 -6.91 19.69
CA VAL A 209 -7.30 -6.32 18.73
C VAL A 209 -8.16 -5.27 19.41
N SER A 210 -8.57 -4.23 18.69
CA SER A 210 -9.49 -3.20 19.23
C SER A 210 -10.83 -3.81 19.60
N VAL A 211 -11.40 -3.36 20.72
CA VAL A 211 -12.71 -3.81 21.20
C VAL A 211 -13.74 -2.69 21.09
N ARG A 212 -14.92 -3.06 20.65
CA ARG A 212 -16.14 -2.25 20.71
C ARG A 212 -17.24 -3.06 21.39
N PHE A 213 -18.25 -2.37 21.89
CA PHE A 213 -19.37 -2.99 22.57
C PHE A 213 -20.65 -2.67 21.80
N ALA A 214 -21.56 -3.63 21.72
CA ALA A 214 -22.86 -3.45 21.10
C ALA A 214 -23.71 -2.41 21.88
N ASN A 215 -23.50 -2.32 23.19
CA ASN A 215 -24.15 -1.32 24.04
C ASN A 215 -23.25 -0.87 25.20
N GLU A 216 -23.65 0.18 25.90
CA GLU A 216 -22.90 0.78 27.02
C GLU A 216 -22.87 -0.12 28.26
N ASP A 217 -23.92 -0.91 28.51
CA ASP A 217 -24.01 -1.78 29.68
C ASP A 217 -22.94 -2.87 29.66
N LEU A 218 -22.63 -3.40 28.50
CA LEU A 218 -21.50 -4.35 28.34
C LEU A 218 -20.17 -3.71 28.73
N LYS A 219 -19.94 -2.46 28.32
CA LYS A 219 -18.73 -1.76 28.71
C LYS A 219 -18.68 -1.48 30.20
N ARG A 220 -19.80 -1.12 30.81
CA ARG A 220 -19.90 -0.90 32.25
C ARG A 220 -19.51 -2.18 32.98
N ALA A 221 -20.16 -3.29 32.67
CA ALA A 221 -19.94 -4.58 33.32
C ALA A 221 -18.51 -5.11 33.18
N MET A 222 -17.91 -4.95 31.99
CA MET A 222 -16.61 -5.53 31.70
C MET A 222 -15.41 -4.64 32.03
N VAL A 223 -15.60 -3.32 32.16
CA VAL A 223 -14.50 -2.36 32.29
C VAL A 223 -14.71 -1.37 33.42
N LEU A 224 -15.88 -0.69 33.49
CA LEU A 224 -16.05 0.46 34.37
C LEU A 224 -16.41 0.09 35.80
N GLU A 225 -17.19 -0.98 35.97
CA GLU A 225 -17.68 -1.47 37.25
C GLU A 225 -16.92 -2.72 37.75
N ALA A 226 -15.99 -3.22 36.94
CA ALA A 226 -15.13 -4.33 37.31
C ALA A 226 -14.02 -3.84 38.25
N ASP A 227 -13.89 -4.46 39.44
CA ASP A 227 -12.85 -4.08 40.43
C ASP A 227 -11.41 -4.21 39.87
N SER A 228 -11.17 -5.16 39.00
CA SER A 228 -9.85 -5.39 38.36
C SER A 228 -10.03 -6.07 37.01
N PRO A 229 -10.32 -5.32 35.91
CA PRO A 229 -10.61 -5.93 34.62
C PRO A 229 -9.49 -6.86 34.10
N TYR A 230 -8.25 -6.62 34.48
CA TYR A 230 -7.08 -7.39 34.03
C TYR A 230 -6.85 -8.70 34.80
N GLN A 231 -7.55 -8.92 35.91
CA GLN A 231 -7.48 -10.15 36.70
C GLN A 231 -8.57 -11.15 36.30
N HIS A 232 -9.41 -10.78 35.34
CA HIS A 232 -10.52 -11.60 34.90
C HIS A 232 -10.41 -11.96 33.43
N GLY A 233 -10.89 -13.12 33.09
CA GLY A 233 -11.23 -13.54 31.73
C GLY A 233 -12.74 -13.39 31.51
N TYR A 234 -13.13 -12.99 30.31
CA TYR A 234 -14.51 -12.75 29.95
C TYR A 234 -14.95 -13.73 28.87
N ILE A 235 -15.94 -14.54 29.17
CA ILE A 235 -16.57 -15.42 28.16
C ILE A 235 -17.62 -14.58 27.44
N VAL A 236 -17.42 -14.39 26.14
CA VAL A 236 -18.22 -13.46 25.34
C VAL A 236 -18.58 -14.05 23.98
N ASP A 237 -19.65 -13.51 23.40
CA ASP A 237 -19.91 -13.62 21.98
C ASP A 237 -19.42 -12.35 21.29
N VAL A 238 -18.64 -12.52 20.24
CA VAL A 238 -18.05 -11.40 19.48
C VAL A 238 -18.27 -11.54 17.98
N ASP A 239 -18.70 -10.48 17.33
CA ASP A 239 -18.56 -10.37 15.87
C ASP A 239 -17.14 -9.87 15.55
N VAL A 240 -16.42 -10.66 14.77
CA VAL A 240 -15.02 -10.34 14.39
C VAL A 240 -15.02 -9.58 13.10
N MET A 241 -14.67 -8.30 13.19
CA MET A 241 -14.50 -7.46 12.01
C MET A 241 -13.06 -7.51 11.53
N THR A 242 -12.87 -7.73 10.25
CA THR A 242 -11.53 -7.86 9.63
C THR A 242 -11.24 -6.72 8.68
N VAL A 243 -9.95 -6.39 8.56
CA VAL A 243 -9.39 -5.54 7.52
C VAL A 243 -8.27 -6.33 6.83
N ASP A 244 -8.33 -6.44 5.51
CA ASP A 244 -7.39 -7.25 4.72
C ASP A 244 -7.30 -8.72 5.23
N GLY A 245 -8.43 -9.28 5.69
CA GLY A 245 -8.51 -10.65 6.22
C GLY A 245 -7.89 -10.85 7.61
N LYS A 246 -7.41 -9.79 8.27
CA LYS A 246 -6.87 -9.84 9.64
C LYS A 246 -7.87 -9.25 10.63
N PRO A 247 -8.04 -9.83 11.82
CA PRO A 247 -8.87 -9.27 12.87
C PRO A 247 -8.47 -7.83 13.19
N ALA A 248 -9.41 -6.90 13.12
CA ALA A 248 -9.20 -5.48 13.36
C ALA A 248 -10.03 -4.94 14.51
N VAL A 249 -11.25 -5.47 14.70
CA VAL A 249 -12.16 -5.09 15.78
C VAL A 249 -12.92 -6.32 16.25
N TYR A 250 -13.02 -6.50 17.56
CA TYR A 250 -13.98 -7.37 18.22
C TYR A 250 -15.17 -6.53 18.65
N LEU A 251 -16.33 -6.77 18.09
CA LEU A 251 -17.59 -6.19 18.57
C LEU A 251 -18.20 -7.18 19.55
N VAL A 252 -18.13 -6.86 20.84
CA VAL A 252 -18.74 -7.68 21.91
C VAL A 252 -20.26 -7.52 21.85
N GLU A 253 -20.95 -8.60 21.49
CA GLU A 253 -22.41 -8.65 21.36
C GLU A 253 -23.06 -9.06 22.69
N ARG A 254 -22.41 -9.97 23.43
CA ARG A 254 -22.93 -10.49 24.69
C ARG A 254 -21.80 -10.89 25.63
N LEU A 255 -21.97 -10.60 26.90
CA LEU A 255 -21.19 -11.16 28.01
C LEU A 255 -21.93 -12.36 28.56
N ILE A 256 -21.25 -13.51 28.64
CA ILE A 256 -21.82 -14.76 29.11
C ILE A 256 -21.40 -15.01 30.54
N ASP A 257 -20.09 -14.92 30.83
CA ASP A 257 -19.55 -15.20 32.16
C ASP A 257 -18.23 -14.43 32.38
N ILE A 258 -17.86 -14.29 33.66
CA ILE A 258 -16.61 -13.67 34.10
C ILE A 258 -15.90 -14.72 34.97
N ILE A 259 -14.67 -15.04 34.66
CA ILE A 259 -13.85 -16.00 35.38
C ILE A 259 -12.63 -15.31 35.99
N GLU A 260 -12.25 -15.67 37.20
CA GLU A 260 -10.97 -15.25 37.78
C GLU A 260 -9.80 -15.94 37.08
N LEU A 261 -8.78 -15.16 36.77
CA LEU A 261 -7.54 -15.69 36.23
C LEU A 261 -6.62 -16.11 37.38
N PRO A 262 -5.89 -17.21 37.24
CA PRO A 262 -5.01 -17.73 38.30
C PRO A 262 -3.82 -16.81 38.60
#